data_b0080892bdef89692e54d05c754135d6
#
_entry.id   b0080892bdef89692e54d05c754135d6
#
_cell.length_a   1.000
_cell.length_b   1.000
_cell.length_c   1.000
_cell.angle_alpha   90.00
_cell.angle_beta   90.00
_cell.angle_gamma   90.00
#
_symmetry.space_group_name_H-M   'P 1'
#
loop_
_entity.id
_entity.type
_entity.pdbx_description
1 polymer ?
#
loop_
_entity_poly.entity_id
_entity_poly.type
_entity_poly.pdbx_seq_one_letter_code
_entity_poly.pdbx_strand_id
1 'polypeptide(L)'
;MGRRWVLAALALCLSVPGLPVPPAAIASDKPLLSACWAPEALTAKPGEKLSRKHDRSFDAPPVEGWLATPVEPAPAGALGAIRSVRLPPGKKLIALTFDLCEQPGEIAGYDGAVIDYLRRENIKATFFAGGKWMRSHEERTQQLMADPLFEIGNHAEAHRNLRLLQGKRLHDEVEGPQRAYETIRARFARSECAKAQPAAVQSIAPRLTLFRFPYGACNERALREVHDQGLRAIQWDISTGDPSPQQSAAAIVHTMSHARPGSIILNHANGRGWHTAAALPVAVAKLRKEGFEFVTVSELIAAGEPVIAPGCYDSRPGDTNRYDRVVRRPRPLQTTETPWTPWP
;
A
#
# COMPACT_ATOMS: atom_id res chain seq x y z
N MET A 1 10.17 88.88 14.21
CA MET A 1 10.22 88.77 12.73
C MET A 1 11.26 87.70 12.40
N GLY A 2 10.84 86.47 12.14
CA GLY A 2 11.71 85.33 11.86
C GLY A 2 11.18 84.57 10.67
N ARG A 3 11.90 84.68 9.57
CA ARG A 3 11.58 83.95 8.31
C ARG A 3 12.03 82.51 8.42
N ARG A 4 11.07 81.56 8.29
CA ARG A 4 11.33 80.09 8.13
C ARG A 4 11.49 79.78 6.64
N TRP A 5 12.64 79.22 6.30
CA TRP A 5 12.91 78.65 4.98
C TRP A 5 12.45 77.21 4.96
N VAL A 6 11.59 76.85 4.00
CA VAL A 6 11.17 75.47 3.73
C VAL A 6 12.05 74.95 2.63
N LEU A 7 12.86 73.94 2.93
CA LEU A 7 13.62 73.18 1.94
C LEU A 7 12.73 72.06 1.38
N ALA A 8 12.41 72.16 0.10
CA ALA A 8 11.73 71.09 -0.64
C ALA A 8 12.78 70.09 -1.11
N ALA A 9 12.70 68.85 -0.63
CA ALA A 9 13.49 67.71 -1.12
C ALA A 9 12.80 67.08 -2.33
N LEU A 10 13.41 67.17 -3.51
CA LEU A 10 13.00 66.42 -4.70
C LEU A 10 13.46 64.95 -4.56
N ALA A 11 12.54 64.03 -4.44
CA ALA A 11 12.83 62.59 -4.53
C ALA A 11 12.83 62.15 -6.00
N LEU A 12 14.00 61.76 -6.51
CA LEU A 12 14.19 61.19 -7.84
C LEU A 12 13.78 59.69 -7.76
N CYS A 13 12.64 59.33 -8.31
CA CYS A 13 12.27 57.92 -8.49
C CYS A 13 13.02 57.33 -9.69
N LEU A 14 14.08 56.55 -9.43
CA LEU A 14 14.73 55.71 -10.42
C LEU A 14 13.84 54.44 -10.66
N SER A 15 13.17 54.43 -11.80
CA SER A 15 12.47 53.24 -12.29
C SER A 15 13.48 52.20 -12.77
N VAL A 16 13.61 51.08 -12.01
CA VAL A 16 14.38 49.90 -12.41
C VAL A 16 13.54 49.13 -13.43
N PRO A 17 14.04 48.85 -14.66
CA PRO A 17 13.30 48.03 -15.60
C PRO A 17 13.12 46.61 -15.02
N GLY A 18 11.86 46.18 -14.85
CA GLY A 18 11.51 44.86 -14.37
C GLY A 18 12.07 43.74 -15.29
N LEU A 19 12.77 42.79 -14.70
CA LEU A 19 13.15 41.57 -15.39
C LEU A 19 11.88 40.84 -15.86
N PRO A 20 11.89 40.25 -17.07
CA PRO A 20 10.74 39.50 -17.53
C PRO A 20 10.46 38.30 -16.58
N VAL A 21 9.29 38.28 -15.96
CA VAL A 21 8.79 37.14 -15.21
C VAL A 21 8.60 35.99 -16.21
N PRO A 22 9.24 34.83 -16.03
CA PRO A 22 9.01 33.69 -16.92
C PRO A 22 7.52 33.33 -16.87
N PRO A 23 6.91 32.95 -18.03
CA PRO A 23 5.51 32.56 -18.04
C PRO A 23 5.31 31.41 -17.05
N ALA A 24 4.31 31.56 -16.18
CA ALA A 24 3.88 30.48 -15.29
C ALA A 24 3.60 29.24 -16.15
N ALA A 25 4.27 28.12 -15.87
CA ALA A 25 4.01 26.87 -16.54
C ALA A 25 2.52 26.56 -16.39
N ILE A 26 1.81 26.46 -17.54
CA ILE A 26 0.41 26.09 -17.57
C ILE A 26 0.35 24.66 -16.98
N ALA A 27 -0.20 24.52 -15.78
CA ALA A 27 -0.40 23.23 -15.16
C ALA A 27 -1.30 22.40 -16.12
N SER A 28 -0.85 21.22 -16.47
CA SER A 28 -1.62 20.32 -17.34
C SER A 28 -2.90 19.90 -16.61
N ASP A 29 -4.08 20.11 -17.21
CA ASP A 29 -5.37 19.68 -16.66
C ASP A 29 -5.56 18.14 -16.68
N LYS A 30 -4.60 17.39 -17.19
CA LYS A 30 -4.67 15.93 -17.22
C LYS A 30 -4.38 15.34 -15.83
N PRO A 31 -5.14 14.33 -15.39
CA PRO A 31 -4.78 13.57 -14.18
C PRO A 31 -3.35 13.02 -14.29
N LEU A 32 -2.60 13.01 -13.17
CA LEU A 32 -1.20 12.59 -13.10
C LEU A 32 -0.96 11.22 -13.77
N LEU A 33 -1.87 10.28 -13.54
CA LEU A 33 -1.79 8.94 -14.12
C LEU A 33 -1.77 8.97 -15.65
N SER A 34 -2.71 9.68 -16.30
CA SER A 34 -2.80 9.78 -17.75
C SER A 34 -1.77 10.72 -18.38
N ALA A 35 -1.14 11.57 -17.58
CA ALA A 35 -0.02 12.40 -18.02
C ALA A 35 1.30 11.62 -18.10
N CYS A 36 1.46 10.60 -17.23
CA CYS A 36 2.69 9.83 -17.13
C CYS A 36 2.66 8.50 -17.87
N TRP A 37 1.49 7.93 -18.13
CA TRP A 37 1.37 6.64 -18.81
C TRP A 37 0.30 6.68 -19.91
N ALA A 38 0.64 6.10 -21.05
CA ALA A 38 -0.32 5.78 -22.09
C ALA A 38 -1.31 4.71 -21.58
N PRO A 39 -2.55 4.67 -22.08
CA PRO A 39 -3.56 3.71 -21.64
C PRO A 39 -3.08 2.26 -21.67
N GLU A 40 -2.31 1.86 -22.68
CA GLU A 40 -1.78 0.51 -22.87
C GLU A 40 -0.78 0.11 -21.77
N ALA A 41 -0.04 1.09 -21.21
CA ALA A 41 0.89 0.87 -20.10
C ALA A 41 0.15 0.61 -18.77
N LEU A 42 -1.08 1.08 -18.65
CA LEU A 42 -1.92 0.95 -17.47
C LEU A 42 -2.69 -0.38 -17.42
N THR A 43 -2.88 -1.04 -18.56
CA THR A 43 -3.67 -2.28 -18.65
C THR A 43 -2.88 -3.51 -18.20
N ALA A 44 -3.61 -4.60 -17.92
CA ALA A 44 -3.03 -5.91 -17.63
C ALA A 44 -2.16 -6.41 -18.77
N LYS A 45 -0.98 -6.94 -18.47
CA LYS A 45 -0.06 -7.51 -19.46
C LYS A 45 -0.08 -9.05 -19.39
N PRO A 46 0.08 -9.75 -20.52
CA PRO A 46 0.17 -11.21 -20.55
C PRO A 46 1.28 -11.73 -19.62
N GLY A 47 0.96 -12.71 -18.79
CA GLY A 47 1.91 -13.34 -17.87
C GLY A 47 2.28 -12.56 -16.62
N GLU A 48 1.89 -11.29 -16.49
CA GLU A 48 2.24 -10.42 -15.36
C GLU A 48 1.66 -10.91 -14.02
N LYS A 49 0.55 -11.64 -14.07
CA LYS A 49 -0.06 -12.28 -12.90
C LYS A 49 0.77 -13.46 -12.35
N LEU A 50 1.67 -14.03 -13.13
CA LEU A 50 2.38 -15.25 -12.76
C LEU A 50 3.55 -14.97 -11.83
N SER A 51 3.68 -15.75 -10.75
CA SER A 51 4.84 -15.67 -9.86
C SER A 51 6.03 -16.42 -10.46
N ARG A 52 7.23 -15.83 -10.37
CA ARG A 52 8.52 -16.48 -10.69
C ARG A 52 9.16 -17.00 -9.43
N LYS A 53 9.37 -18.32 -9.35
CA LYS A 53 10.04 -18.96 -8.23
C LYS A 53 11.57 -18.98 -8.46
N HIS A 54 12.32 -19.12 -7.37
CA HIS A 54 13.79 -19.15 -7.35
C HIS A 54 14.45 -17.85 -7.84
N ASP A 55 13.72 -16.73 -7.85
CA ASP A 55 14.23 -15.41 -8.18
C ASP A 55 14.49 -14.61 -6.90
N ARG A 56 15.76 -14.27 -6.65
CA ARG A 56 16.22 -13.57 -5.45
C ARG A 56 16.67 -12.13 -5.73
N SER A 57 16.41 -11.62 -6.92
CA SER A 57 16.90 -10.31 -7.38
C SER A 57 16.56 -9.15 -6.45
N PHE A 58 15.45 -9.25 -5.71
CA PHE A 58 14.96 -8.20 -4.81
C PHE A 58 14.93 -8.63 -3.33
N ASP A 59 15.59 -9.75 -2.96
CA ASP A 59 15.59 -10.25 -1.58
C ASP A 59 16.31 -9.31 -0.61
N ALA A 60 17.33 -8.58 -1.06
CA ALA A 60 18.05 -7.60 -0.28
C ALA A 60 17.59 -6.18 -0.65
N PRO A 61 17.06 -5.38 0.30
CA PRO A 61 16.76 -3.98 0.04
C PRO A 61 18.07 -3.20 -0.18
N PRO A 62 18.05 -2.15 -1.04
CA PRO A 62 19.20 -1.26 -1.20
C PRO A 62 19.57 -0.61 0.13
N VAL A 63 20.86 -0.49 0.39
CA VAL A 63 21.40 0.07 1.65
C VAL A 63 21.54 1.60 1.58
N GLU A 64 21.61 2.17 0.36
CA GLU A 64 22.02 3.56 0.15
C GLU A 64 20.87 4.56 0.06
N GLY A 65 21.09 5.74 0.63
CA GLY A 65 20.45 7.00 0.24
C GLY A 65 19.07 7.29 0.82
N TRP A 66 18.52 6.47 1.72
CA TRP A 66 17.25 6.77 2.36
C TRP A 66 17.47 7.53 3.68
N LEU A 67 16.88 8.72 3.77
CA LEU A 67 16.78 9.47 5.01
C LEU A 67 15.37 9.24 5.56
N ALA A 68 15.28 8.57 6.71
CA ALA A 68 14.01 8.36 7.39
C ALA A 68 13.36 9.71 7.73
N THR A 69 12.13 9.90 7.32
CA THR A 69 11.32 11.01 7.82
C THR A 69 11.00 10.73 9.30
N PRO A 70 11.28 11.67 10.23
CA PRO A 70 10.89 11.49 11.63
C PRO A 70 9.40 11.17 11.74
N VAL A 71 9.07 10.25 12.63
CA VAL A 71 7.73 9.71 12.79
C VAL A 71 7.24 9.94 14.20
N GLU A 72 6.07 10.54 14.33
CA GLU A 72 5.33 10.49 15.58
C GLU A 72 4.65 9.13 15.72
N PRO A 73 4.70 8.49 16.89
CA PRO A 73 3.94 7.27 17.15
C PRO A 73 2.45 7.45 16.82
N ALA A 74 1.77 6.40 16.43
CA ALA A 74 0.34 6.46 16.20
C ALA A 74 -0.39 6.90 17.49
N PRO A 75 -1.57 7.56 17.41
CA PRO A 75 -2.26 8.07 18.59
C PRO A 75 -2.46 7.00 19.66
N ALA A 76 -2.30 7.38 20.94
CA ALA A 76 -2.59 6.50 22.07
C ALA A 76 -4.03 5.96 21.97
N GLY A 77 -4.21 4.67 22.26
CA GLY A 77 -5.49 3.96 22.06
C GLY A 77 -5.60 3.23 20.72
N ALA A 78 -4.67 3.45 19.79
CA ALA A 78 -4.60 2.71 18.53
C ALA A 78 -3.86 1.36 18.64
N LEU A 79 -3.37 1.00 19.82
CA LEU A 79 -2.70 -0.29 20.03
C LEU A 79 -3.70 -1.43 19.91
N GLY A 80 -3.58 -2.20 18.84
CA GLY A 80 -4.51 -3.24 18.43
C GLY A 80 -4.68 -3.23 16.93
N ALA A 81 -5.55 -4.07 16.41
CA ALA A 81 -5.80 -4.19 14.98
C ALA A 81 -7.23 -3.73 14.64
N ILE A 82 -7.37 -2.75 13.77
CA ILE A 82 -8.66 -2.29 13.25
C ILE A 82 -9.21 -3.37 12.31
N ARG A 83 -10.42 -3.86 12.59
CA ARG A 83 -11.05 -4.92 11.80
C ARG A 83 -12.23 -4.43 10.97
N SER A 84 -12.90 -3.40 11.42
CA SER A 84 -14.02 -2.73 10.75
C SER A 84 -14.21 -1.34 11.34
N VAL A 85 -15.19 -0.59 10.84
CA VAL A 85 -15.54 0.75 11.35
C VAL A 85 -17.03 0.81 11.67
N ARG A 86 -17.39 1.27 12.86
CA ARG A 86 -18.78 1.56 13.20
C ARG A 86 -19.18 2.89 12.56
N LEU A 87 -20.02 2.82 11.54
CA LEU A 87 -20.50 3.99 10.83
C LEU A 87 -21.76 4.60 11.46
N PRO A 88 -22.00 5.91 11.29
CA PRO A 88 -23.27 6.53 11.60
C PRO A 88 -24.43 5.86 10.84
N PRO A 89 -25.66 5.89 11.42
CA PRO A 89 -26.85 5.35 10.76
C PRO A 89 -27.04 5.88 9.33
N GLY A 90 -27.40 5.00 8.41
CA GLY A 90 -27.66 5.34 7.00
C GLY A 90 -26.42 5.36 6.09
N LYS A 91 -25.20 5.45 6.62
CA LYS A 91 -23.98 5.33 5.80
C LYS A 91 -23.69 3.87 5.49
N LYS A 92 -23.48 3.55 4.20
CA LYS A 92 -23.14 2.20 3.72
C LYS A 92 -21.80 2.20 2.98
N LEU A 93 -20.71 2.53 3.70
CA LEU A 93 -19.34 2.51 3.18
C LEU A 93 -18.67 1.20 3.52
N ILE A 94 -17.86 0.67 2.58
CA ILE A 94 -16.99 -0.51 2.77
C ILE A 94 -15.65 -0.27 2.10
N ALA A 95 -14.59 -0.93 2.60
CA ALA A 95 -13.28 -0.90 1.98
C ALA A 95 -12.95 -2.24 1.30
N LEU A 96 -12.73 -2.21 -0.02
CA LEU A 96 -12.07 -3.30 -0.73
C LEU A 96 -10.56 -3.18 -0.53
N THR A 97 -9.94 -4.24 -0.05
CA THR A 97 -8.50 -4.25 0.18
C THR A 97 -7.84 -5.44 -0.50
N PHE A 98 -6.61 -5.22 -0.99
CA PHE A 98 -5.86 -6.21 -1.74
C PHE A 98 -4.44 -6.30 -1.22
N ASP A 99 -3.99 -7.50 -0.85
CA ASP A 99 -2.62 -7.73 -0.43
C ASP A 99 -1.73 -8.02 -1.65
N LEU A 100 -0.59 -7.31 -1.69
CA LEU A 100 0.48 -7.43 -2.68
C LEU A 100 1.73 -7.95 -1.99
N CYS A 101 1.68 -9.21 -1.56
CA CYS A 101 2.76 -9.85 -0.81
C CYS A 101 3.76 -10.55 -1.74
N GLU A 102 5.04 -10.50 -1.34
CA GLU A 102 6.13 -11.21 -2.02
C GLU A 102 7.09 -11.80 -0.99
N GLN A 103 7.36 -13.10 -1.12
CA GLN A 103 8.24 -13.82 -0.19
C GLN A 103 9.69 -13.86 -0.70
N PRO A 104 10.68 -14.11 0.17
CA PRO A 104 12.06 -14.33 -0.26
C PRO A 104 12.16 -15.49 -1.26
N GLY A 105 13.00 -15.32 -2.28
CA GLY A 105 13.25 -16.33 -3.31
C GLY A 105 12.13 -16.43 -4.35
N GLU A 106 11.24 -15.47 -4.46
CA GLU A 106 10.24 -15.39 -5.54
C GLU A 106 10.01 -13.94 -5.96
N ILE A 107 9.56 -13.73 -7.18
CA ILE A 107 8.87 -12.51 -7.58
C ILE A 107 7.40 -12.88 -7.75
N ALA A 108 6.53 -12.26 -6.97
CA ALA A 108 5.09 -12.47 -7.06
C ALA A 108 4.55 -11.83 -8.35
N GLY A 109 3.27 -12.03 -8.64
CA GLY A 109 2.65 -11.42 -9.80
C GLY A 109 2.03 -10.06 -9.50
N TYR A 110 1.43 -9.48 -10.54
CA TYR A 110 0.51 -8.34 -10.48
C TYR A 110 -0.77 -8.73 -11.24
N ASP A 111 -1.91 -8.74 -10.56
CA ASP A 111 -3.19 -9.05 -11.20
C ASP A 111 -3.80 -7.79 -11.82
N GLY A 112 -3.27 -7.41 -12.98
CA GLY A 112 -3.73 -6.23 -13.71
C GLY A 112 -5.24 -6.24 -14.02
N ALA A 113 -5.85 -7.43 -14.18
CA ALA A 113 -7.28 -7.53 -14.43
C ALA A 113 -8.15 -7.03 -13.25
N VAL A 114 -7.66 -7.18 -12.01
CA VAL A 114 -8.29 -6.59 -10.82
C VAL A 114 -8.23 -5.06 -10.91
N ILE A 115 -7.05 -4.52 -11.18
CA ILE A 115 -6.83 -3.06 -11.20
C ILE A 115 -7.58 -2.42 -12.37
N ASP A 116 -7.56 -3.03 -13.55
CA ASP A 116 -8.32 -2.57 -14.74
C ASP A 116 -9.83 -2.51 -14.46
N TYR A 117 -10.35 -3.52 -13.75
CA TYR A 117 -11.75 -3.53 -13.34
C TYR A 117 -12.05 -2.37 -12.37
N LEU A 118 -11.24 -2.18 -11.33
CA LEU A 118 -11.43 -1.11 -10.36
C LEU A 118 -11.39 0.28 -11.01
N ARG A 119 -10.44 0.51 -11.92
CA ARG A 119 -10.34 1.76 -12.69
C ARG A 119 -11.56 2.00 -13.56
N ARG A 120 -11.94 1.01 -14.35
CA ARG A 120 -13.08 1.11 -15.26
C ARG A 120 -14.40 1.40 -14.54
N GLU A 121 -14.58 0.81 -13.38
CA GLU A 121 -15.77 0.97 -12.55
C GLU A 121 -15.67 2.15 -11.56
N ASN A 122 -14.59 2.92 -11.58
CA ASN A 122 -14.34 4.03 -10.65
C ASN A 122 -14.48 3.59 -9.17
N ILE A 123 -13.83 2.50 -8.80
CA ILE A 123 -13.90 1.91 -7.46
C ILE A 123 -12.63 2.24 -6.68
N LYS A 124 -12.79 2.89 -5.53
CA LYS A 124 -11.70 3.11 -4.59
C LYS A 124 -11.30 1.82 -3.88
N ALA A 125 -9.98 1.65 -3.65
CA ALA A 125 -9.44 0.48 -2.96
C ALA A 125 -8.15 0.82 -2.22
N THR A 126 -7.78 -0.03 -1.25
CA THR A 126 -6.49 0.05 -0.55
C THR A 126 -5.66 -1.20 -0.84
N PHE A 127 -4.41 -0.98 -1.28
CA PHE A 127 -3.45 -2.03 -1.57
C PHE A 127 -2.40 -2.09 -0.46
N PHE A 128 -2.30 -3.22 0.26
CA PHE A 128 -1.25 -3.44 1.23
C PHE A 128 -0.06 -4.09 0.53
N ALA A 129 0.98 -3.31 0.27
CA ALA A 129 2.13 -3.72 -0.54
C ALA A 129 3.37 -4.01 0.32
N GLY A 130 4.02 -5.13 0.06
CA GLY A 130 5.31 -5.47 0.66
C GLY A 130 6.45 -4.64 0.06
N GLY A 131 7.49 -4.35 0.85
CA GLY A 131 8.63 -3.56 0.38
C GLY A 131 9.34 -4.23 -0.79
N LYS A 132 9.54 -5.53 -0.71
CA LYS A 132 10.08 -6.33 -1.80
C LYS A 132 9.21 -6.26 -3.05
N TRP A 133 7.86 -6.40 -2.90
CA TRP A 133 6.94 -6.32 -4.03
C TRP A 133 6.97 -4.95 -4.70
N MET A 134 7.01 -3.87 -3.93
CA MET A 134 7.10 -2.51 -4.49
C MET A 134 8.36 -2.32 -5.33
N ARG A 135 9.51 -2.87 -4.91
CA ARG A 135 10.75 -2.77 -5.67
C ARG A 135 10.74 -3.64 -6.93
N SER A 136 10.20 -4.84 -6.85
CA SER A 136 10.12 -5.75 -8.01
C SER A 136 9.08 -5.29 -9.05
N HIS A 137 8.15 -4.42 -8.64
CA HIS A 137 7.07 -3.85 -9.46
C HIS A 137 7.07 -2.32 -9.38
N GLU A 138 8.26 -1.68 -9.53
CA GLU A 138 8.41 -0.24 -9.31
C GLU A 138 7.45 0.60 -10.17
N GLU A 139 7.34 0.31 -11.47
CA GLU A 139 6.42 1.03 -12.35
C GLU A 139 4.95 0.87 -11.93
N ARG A 140 4.52 -0.35 -11.57
CA ARG A 140 3.16 -0.60 -11.08
C ARG A 140 2.91 0.11 -9.74
N THR A 141 3.90 0.17 -8.87
CA THR A 141 3.84 0.93 -7.62
C THR A 141 3.65 2.43 -7.89
N GLN A 142 4.38 3.01 -8.85
CA GLN A 142 4.21 4.40 -9.25
C GLN A 142 2.82 4.65 -9.84
N GLN A 143 2.29 3.72 -10.65
CA GLN A 143 0.94 3.81 -11.20
C GLN A 143 -0.14 3.77 -10.11
N LEU A 144 0.03 2.91 -9.09
CA LEU A 144 -0.88 2.89 -7.94
C LEU A 144 -0.79 4.17 -7.10
N MET A 145 0.42 4.75 -6.92
CA MET A 145 0.62 6.03 -6.22
C MET A 145 -0.04 7.21 -6.94
N ALA A 146 0.01 7.21 -8.27
CA ALA A 146 -0.50 8.30 -9.10
C ALA A 146 -2.01 8.23 -9.32
N ASP A 147 -2.66 7.13 -8.95
CA ASP A 147 -4.08 6.89 -9.18
C ASP A 147 -4.90 7.39 -7.97
N PRO A 148 -5.77 8.39 -8.13
CA PRO A 148 -6.55 8.93 -7.01
C PRO A 148 -7.59 7.95 -6.45
N LEU A 149 -7.85 6.84 -7.12
CA LEU A 149 -8.74 5.78 -6.64
C LEU A 149 -8.07 4.90 -5.58
N PHE A 150 -6.74 4.91 -5.51
CA PHE A 150 -6.00 3.90 -4.76
C PHE A 150 -5.20 4.48 -3.60
N GLU A 151 -5.21 3.76 -2.51
CA GLU A 151 -4.38 3.99 -1.33
C GLU A 151 -3.39 2.83 -1.18
N ILE A 152 -2.15 3.13 -0.80
CA ILE A 152 -1.14 2.12 -0.50
C ILE A 152 -0.90 2.07 1.00
N GLY A 153 -0.94 0.86 1.57
CA GLY A 153 -0.54 0.53 2.93
C GLY A 153 0.67 -0.40 2.95
N ASN A 154 1.28 -0.53 4.11
CA ASN A 154 2.45 -1.36 4.38
C ASN A 154 2.05 -2.83 4.64
N HIS A 155 2.74 -3.81 4.01
CA HIS A 155 2.49 -5.24 4.21
C HIS A 155 3.77 -6.03 4.56
N ALA A 156 4.62 -5.44 5.38
CA ALA A 156 5.95 -5.94 5.74
C ALA A 156 6.92 -6.04 4.56
N GLU A 157 8.21 -6.14 4.84
CA GLU A 157 9.26 -6.12 3.83
C GLU A 157 9.20 -7.35 2.91
N ALA A 158 9.15 -8.55 3.48
CA ALA A 158 9.22 -9.80 2.75
C ALA A 158 8.19 -10.84 3.23
N HIS A 159 7.01 -10.37 3.66
CA HIS A 159 5.88 -11.19 4.08
C HIS A 159 6.26 -12.25 5.13
N ARG A 160 7.11 -11.89 6.10
CA ARG A 160 7.47 -12.78 7.21
C ARG A 160 6.39 -12.76 8.28
N ASN A 161 6.30 -13.83 9.08
CA ASN A 161 5.44 -13.84 10.25
C ASN A 161 6.10 -13.01 11.38
N LEU A 162 5.64 -11.75 11.56
CA LEU A 162 6.22 -10.80 12.50
C LEU A 162 6.10 -11.27 13.96
N ARG A 163 5.12 -12.11 14.28
CA ARG A 163 4.95 -12.70 15.60
C ARG A 163 6.17 -13.51 16.06
N LEU A 164 6.95 -14.04 15.11
CA LEU A 164 8.14 -14.84 15.35
C LEU A 164 9.44 -14.02 15.35
N LEU A 165 9.36 -12.72 15.08
CA LEU A 165 10.51 -11.83 14.95
C LEU A 165 10.68 -10.95 16.20
N GLN A 166 11.90 -10.41 16.37
CA GLN A 166 12.23 -9.46 17.44
C GLN A 166 13.44 -8.58 17.06
N GLY A 167 13.61 -7.48 17.77
CA GLY A 167 14.71 -6.54 17.58
C GLY A 167 14.80 -6.05 16.14
N LYS A 168 16.02 -5.88 15.64
CA LYS A 168 16.27 -5.34 14.31
C LYS A 168 15.50 -6.07 13.18
N ARG A 169 15.35 -7.39 13.29
CA ARG A 169 14.63 -8.14 12.23
C ARG A 169 13.15 -7.82 12.19
N LEU A 170 12.52 -7.54 13.32
CA LEU A 170 11.14 -7.10 13.38
C LEU A 170 11.04 -5.65 12.86
N HIS A 171 11.93 -4.79 13.30
CA HIS A 171 12.02 -3.40 12.86
C HIS A 171 12.17 -3.31 11.32
N ASP A 172 13.12 -4.03 10.74
CA ASP A 172 13.39 -4.02 9.30
C ASP A 172 12.18 -4.49 8.46
N GLU A 173 11.40 -5.46 8.97
CA GLU A 173 10.17 -5.92 8.27
C GLU A 173 9.07 -4.85 8.26
N VAL A 174 9.00 -4.00 9.28
CA VAL A 174 8.01 -2.91 9.34
C VAL A 174 8.50 -1.68 8.57
N GLU A 175 9.78 -1.32 8.70
CA GLU A 175 10.39 -0.15 8.07
C GLU A 175 10.62 -0.33 6.56
N GLY A 176 10.94 -1.55 6.11
CA GLY A 176 11.34 -1.81 4.73
C GLY A 176 10.37 -1.29 3.67
N PRO A 177 9.06 -1.52 3.77
CA PRO A 177 8.08 -0.96 2.83
C PRO A 177 8.02 0.55 2.85
N GLN A 178 8.23 1.19 4.00
CA GLN A 178 8.29 2.64 4.10
C GLN A 178 9.44 3.19 3.25
N ARG A 179 10.62 2.59 3.40
CA ARG A 179 11.82 2.93 2.62
C ARG A 179 11.61 2.72 1.12
N ALA A 180 11.02 1.59 0.74
CA ALA A 180 10.71 1.29 -0.67
C ALA A 180 9.74 2.33 -1.25
N TYR A 181 8.65 2.61 -0.55
CA TYR A 181 7.64 3.58 -0.96
C TYR A 181 8.22 4.99 -1.15
N GLU A 182 8.91 5.51 -0.15
CA GLU A 182 9.49 6.87 -0.19
C GLU A 182 10.55 7.01 -1.30
N THR A 183 11.39 5.97 -1.49
CA THR A 183 12.40 5.94 -2.55
C THR A 183 11.75 5.96 -3.94
N ILE A 184 10.73 5.12 -4.16
CA ILE A 184 10.01 5.04 -5.44
C ILE A 184 9.25 6.34 -5.69
N ARG A 185 8.58 6.90 -4.68
CA ARG A 185 7.91 8.20 -4.77
C ARG A 185 8.89 9.31 -5.14
N ALA A 186 10.07 9.36 -4.52
CA ALA A 186 11.08 10.35 -4.81
C ALA A 186 11.64 10.20 -6.24
N ARG A 187 11.79 8.99 -6.74
CA ARG A 187 12.18 8.73 -8.15
C ARG A 187 11.09 9.18 -9.10
N PHE A 188 9.83 8.83 -8.82
CA PHE A 188 8.68 9.24 -9.62
C PHE A 188 8.57 10.76 -9.70
N ALA A 189 8.68 11.47 -8.58
CA ALA A 189 8.63 12.93 -8.54
C ALA A 189 9.72 13.63 -9.40
N ARG A 190 10.80 12.93 -9.74
CA ARG A 190 11.86 13.42 -10.62
C ARG A 190 11.64 13.12 -12.10
N SER A 191 10.63 12.33 -12.46
CA SER A 191 10.29 12.07 -13.88
C SER A 191 9.76 13.35 -14.54
N GLU A 192 9.94 13.48 -15.84
CA GLU A 192 9.54 14.69 -16.57
C GLU A 192 8.03 14.92 -16.50
N CYS A 193 7.22 13.85 -16.62
CA CYS A 193 5.77 13.97 -16.52
C CYS A 193 5.30 14.42 -15.13
N ALA A 194 5.94 13.95 -14.05
CA ALA A 194 5.62 14.33 -12.69
C ALA A 194 6.04 15.77 -12.37
N LYS A 195 7.22 16.20 -12.84
CA LYS A 195 7.68 17.60 -12.73
C LYS A 195 6.73 18.58 -13.39
N ALA A 196 6.05 18.19 -14.45
CA ALA A 196 5.04 19.02 -15.12
C ALA A 196 3.75 19.19 -14.29
N GLN A 197 3.57 18.40 -13.21
CA GLN A 197 2.37 18.40 -12.38
C GLN A 197 2.69 18.39 -10.87
N PRO A 198 3.38 19.41 -10.34
CA PRO A 198 3.88 19.43 -8.97
C PRO A 198 2.77 19.33 -7.92
N ALA A 199 1.61 19.95 -8.15
CA ALA A 199 0.48 19.89 -7.22
C ALA A 199 -0.09 18.45 -7.10
N ALA A 200 -0.21 17.73 -8.24
CA ALA A 200 -0.68 16.36 -8.24
C ALA A 200 0.34 15.41 -7.57
N VAL A 201 1.64 15.64 -7.74
CA VAL A 201 2.68 14.88 -7.03
C VAL A 201 2.65 15.16 -5.52
N GLN A 202 2.37 16.40 -5.11
CA GLN A 202 2.22 16.75 -3.69
C GLN A 202 1.02 16.08 -3.03
N SER A 203 -0.04 15.77 -3.79
CA SER A 203 -1.21 15.05 -3.27
C SER A 203 -0.95 13.56 -2.99
N ILE A 204 0.13 12.97 -3.56
CA ILE A 204 0.55 11.62 -3.21
C ILE A 204 1.02 11.61 -1.76
N ALA A 205 0.47 10.71 -0.96
CA ALA A 205 0.85 10.58 0.45
C ALA A 205 2.39 10.54 0.60
N PRO A 206 2.99 11.34 1.47
CA PRO A 206 4.45 11.38 1.61
C PRO A 206 5.01 10.08 2.19
N ARG A 207 4.19 9.33 2.92
CA ARG A 207 4.53 8.08 3.60
C ARG A 207 3.32 7.18 3.77
N LEU A 208 3.57 5.91 4.04
CA LEU A 208 2.54 4.95 4.44
C LEU A 208 2.10 5.21 5.90
N THR A 209 0.81 5.09 6.18
CA THR A 209 0.22 5.27 7.52
C THR A 209 -0.54 4.04 8.02
N LEU A 210 -0.80 3.09 7.13
CA LEU A 210 -1.51 1.85 7.41
C LEU A 210 -0.56 0.65 7.30
N PHE A 211 -0.75 -0.35 8.15
CA PHE A 211 0.01 -1.60 8.15
C PHE A 211 -0.92 -2.80 8.21
N ARG A 212 -0.66 -3.83 7.42
CA ARG A 212 -1.35 -5.12 7.54
C ARG A 212 -0.36 -6.23 7.83
N PHE A 213 -0.63 -7.00 8.88
CA PHE A 213 0.22 -8.12 9.27
C PHE A 213 0.10 -9.28 8.27
N PRO A 214 1.24 -9.78 7.74
CA PRO A 214 1.26 -11.05 7.01
C PRO A 214 0.56 -12.17 7.79
N TYR A 215 -0.18 -13.01 7.08
CA TYR A 215 -0.94 -14.14 7.65
C TYR A 215 -2.03 -13.75 8.66
N GLY A 216 -2.33 -12.48 8.86
CA GLY A 216 -3.17 -12.03 9.95
C GLY A 216 -2.61 -12.40 11.33
N ALA A 217 -1.29 -12.45 11.47
CA ALA A 217 -0.61 -12.96 12.65
C ALA A 217 0.22 -11.87 13.33
N CYS A 218 -0.14 -11.50 14.56
CA CYS A 218 0.62 -10.58 15.38
C CYS A 218 0.71 -11.04 16.84
N ASN A 219 1.53 -10.36 17.62
CA ASN A 219 1.55 -10.35 19.07
C ASN A 219 1.74 -8.91 19.55
N GLU A 220 1.70 -8.70 20.86
CA GLU A 220 1.81 -7.37 21.46
C GLU A 220 3.11 -6.65 21.02
N ARG A 221 4.25 -7.35 20.97
CA ARG A 221 5.53 -6.78 20.53
C ARG A 221 5.45 -6.27 19.09
N ALA A 222 4.89 -7.07 18.19
CA ALA A 222 4.77 -6.69 16.80
C ALA A 222 3.76 -5.53 16.59
N LEU A 223 2.68 -5.50 17.39
CA LEU A 223 1.74 -4.38 17.41
C LEU A 223 2.41 -3.09 17.90
N ARG A 224 3.24 -3.16 18.96
CA ARG A 224 4.00 -2.01 19.45
C ARG A 224 4.98 -1.49 18.41
N GLU A 225 5.74 -2.37 17.75
CA GLU A 225 6.66 -1.98 16.68
C GLU A 225 5.96 -1.20 15.55
N VAL A 226 4.80 -1.70 15.11
CA VAL A 226 3.99 -1.03 14.08
C VAL A 226 3.51 0.35 14.57
N HIS A 227 3.03 0.42 15.80
CA HIS A 227 2.56 1.66 16.44
C HIS A 227 3.70 2.68 16.59
N ASP A 228 4.87 2.26 17.08
CA ASP A 228 6.03 3.12 17.33
C ASP A 228 6.61 3.68 16.02
N GLN A 229 6.41 2.98 14.90
CA GLN A 229 6.71 3.49 13.56
C GLN A 229 5.58 4.35 12.96
N GLY A 230 4.58 4.77 13.77
CA GLY A 230 3.50 5.67 13.38
C GLY A 230 2.46 5.04 12.45
N LEU A 231 2.35 3.71 12.45
CA LEU A 231 1.45 2.96 11.59
C LEU A 231 0.24 2.44 12.38
N ARG A 232 -0.93 2.39 11.71
CA ARG A 232 -2.14 1.77 12.26
C ARG A 232 -2.25 0.35 11.72
N ALA A 233 -2.39 -0.63 12.60
CA ALA A 233 -2.60 -2.01 12.20
C ALA A 233 -4.04 -2.21 11.68
N ILE A 234 -4.16 -2.63 10.43
CA ILE A 234 -5.42 -2.87 9.71
C ILE A 234 -5.54 -4.37 9.41
N GLN A 235 -6.59 -4.96 9.90
CA GLN A 235 -6.99 -6.32 9.55
C GLN A 235 -8.28 -6.27 8.71
N TRP A 236 -9.17 -7.22 8.86
CA TRP A 236 -10.43 -7.36 8.12
C TRP A 236 -11.50 -8.02 9.01
N ASP A 237 -12.73 -7.81 8.70
CA ASP A 237 -13.85 -8.59 9.21
C ASP A 237 -14.36 -9.64 8.20
N ILE A 238 -14.01 -9.46 6.91
CA ILE A 238 -14.33 -10.41 5.84
C ILE A 238 -13.06 -10.86 5.11
N SER A 239 -12.77 -12.17 5.17
CA SER A 239 -11.71 -12.82 4.40
C SER A 239 -12.33 -13.63 3.27
N THR A 240 -12.01 -13.32 2.01
CA THR A 240 -12.61 -14.00 0.85
C THR A 240 -12.07 -15.41 0.63
N GLY A 241 -10.92 -15.74 1.23
CA GLY A 241 -10.26 -17.01 1.04
C GLY A 241 -9.62 -17.20 -0.35
N ASP A 242 -9.51 -16.12 -1.12
CA ASP A 242 -9.04 -16.10 -2.50
C ASP A 242 -7.60 -16.59 -2.74
N PRO A 243 -6.68 -16.69 -1.73
CA PRO A 243 -5.38 -17.32 -1.94
C PRO A 243 -5.44 -18.84 -2.11
N SER A 244 -6.59 -19.44 -1.82
CA SER A 244 -6.81 -20.88 -2.08
C SER A 244 -7.25 -21.09 -3.53
N PRO A 245 -6.53 -21.91 -4.32
CA PRO A 245 -6.98 -22.24 -5.68
C PRO A 245 -8.30 -23.03 -5.71
N GLN A 246 -8.72 -23.61 -4.59
CA GLN A 246 -10.01 -24.29 -4.44
C GLN A 246 -11.17 -23.32 -4.17
N GLN A 247 -10.90 -22.06 -3.81
CA GLN A 247 -11.93 -21.06 -3.57
C GLN A 247 -12.49 -20.57 -4.91
N SER A 248 -13.71 -20.92 -5.23
CA SER A 248 -14.34 -20.53 -6.50
C SER A 248 -14.73 -19.04 -6.52
N ALA A 249 -14.89 -18.47 -7.72
CA ALA A 249 -15.40 -17.12 -7.86
C ALA A 249 -16.79 -16.95 -7.19
N ALA A 250 -17.66 -17.94 -7.31
CA ALA A 250 -18.98 -17.92 -6.66
C ALA A 250 -18.87 -17.90 -5.14
N ALA A 251 -17.92 -18.63 -4.55
CA ALA A 251 -17.69 -18.63 -3.11
C ALA A 251 -17.13 -17.27 -2.63
N ILE A 252 -16.22 -16.64 -3.41
CA ILE A 252 -15.74 -15.28 -3.14
C ILE A 252 -16.91 -14.30 -3.17
N VAL A 253 -17.76 -14.33 -4.21
CA VAL A 253 -18.96 -13.49 -4.31
C VAL A 253 -19.88 -13.68 -3.11
N HIS A 254 -20.14 -14.93 -2.73
CA HIS A 254 -20.94 -15.24 -1.55
C HIS A 254 -20.36 -14.60 -0.29
N THR A 255 -19.07 -14.78 -0.04
CA THR A 255 -18.39 -14.20 1.13
C THR A 255 -18.48 -12.69 1.14
N MET A 256 -18.18 -12.03 0.00
CA MET A 256 -18.28 -10.55 -0.11
C MET A 256 -19.70 -10.04 0.11
N SER A 257 -20.72 -10.81 -0.25
CA SER A 257 -22.14 -10.45 -0.05
C SER A 257 -22.56 -10.38 1.43
N HIS A 258 -21.73 -10.82 2.37
CA HIS A 258 -21.96 -10.67 3.80
C HIS A 258 -21.40 -9.33 4.36
N ALA A 259 -20.92 -8.44 3.50
CA ALA A 259 -20.42 -7.14 3.92
C ALA A 259 -21.50 -6.34 4.66
N ARG A 260 -21.06 -5.63 5.69
CA ARG A 260 -21.89 -4.73 6.49
C ARG A 260 -21.33 -3.32 6.38
N PRO A 261 -22.12 -2.28 6.69
CA PRO A 261 -21.56 -0.95 6.78
C PRO A 261 -20.34 -0.90 7.69
N GLY A 262 -19.21 -0.43 7.14
CA GLY A 262 -17.91 -0.39 7.82
C GLY A 262 -17.03 -1.61 7.65
N SER A 263 -17.41 -2.61 6.85
CA SER A 263 -16.58 -3.79 6.59
C SER A 263 -15.29 -3.46 5.84
N ILE A 264 -14.21 -4.16 6.22
CA ILE A 264 -12.93 -4.21 5.51
C ILE A 264 -12.79 -5.61 4.93
N ILE A 265 -12.72 -5.71 3.60
CA ILE A 265 -12.74 -6.97 2.87
C ILE A 265 -11.34 -7.30 2.37
N LEU A 266 -10.79 -8.45 2.77
CA LEU A 266 -9.48 -8.95 2.33
C LEU A 266 -9.59 -9.72 1.02
N ASN A 267 -8.76 -9.33 0.05
CA ASN A 267 -8.47 -10.02 -1.21
C ASN A 267 -6.97 -9.94 -1.52
N HIS A 268 -6.55 -10.56 -2.62
CA HIS A 268 -5.18 -10.51 -3.12
C HIS A 268 -5.14 -10.11 -4.60
N ALA A 269 -4.11 -9.33 -4.98
CA ALA A 269 -3.87 -8.92 -6.36
C ALA A 269 -2.42 -9.14 -6.84
N ASN A 270 -1.70 -10.05 -6.17
CA ASN A 270 -0.30 -10.42 -6.45
C ASN A 270 -0.17 -11.78 -7.18
N GLY A 271 -1.18 -12.16 -7.96
CA GLY A 271 -1.25 -13.46 -8.61
C GLY A 271 -1.75 -14.61 -7.72
N ARG A 272 -1.97 -14.36 -6.42
CA ARG A 272 -2.49 -15.35 -5.46
C ARG A 272 -4.00 -15.24 -5.23
N GLY A 273 -4.64 -14.19 -5.73
CA GLY A 273 -6.10 -14.07 -5.80
C GLY A 273 -6.64 -14.85 -6.99
N TRP A 274 -6.73 -16.19 -6.88
CA TRP A 274 -6.96 -17.10 -8.02
C TRP A 274 -8.18 -16.73 -8.86
N HIS A 275 -9.29 -16.39 -8.20
CA HIS A 275 -10.56 -16.10 -8.86
C HIS A 275 -11.10 -14.70 -8.53
N THR A 276 -10.29 -13.82 -7.93
CA THR A 276 -10.69 -12.49 -7.51
C THR A 276 -11.17 -11.64 -8.67
N ALA A 277 -10.40 -11.58 -9.77
CA ALA A 277 -10.77 -10.81 -10.96
C ALA A 277 -12.12 -11.25 -11.55
N ALA A 278 -12.42 -12.54 -11.53
CA ALA A 278 -13.70 -13.08 -12.00
C ALA A 278 -14.87 -12.83 -11.04
N ALA A 279 -14.59 -12.76 -9.73
CA ALA A 279 -15.60 -12.54 -8.69
C ALA A 279 -16.03 -11.08 -8.57
N LEU A 280 -15.08 -10.14 -8.73
CA LEU A 280 -15.32 -8.70 -8.49
C LEU A 280 -16.52 -8.13 -9.24
N PRO A 281 -16.73 -8.36 -10.56
CA PRO A 281 -17.86 -7.78 -11.27
C PRO A 281 -19.21 -8.15 -10.66
N VAL A 282 -19.37 -9.41 -10.26
CA VAL A 282 -20.63 -9.92 -9.68
C VAL A 282 -20.79 -9.40 -8.24
N ALA A 283 -19.73 -9.45 -7.43
CA ALA A 283 -19.77 -8.98 -6.04
C ALA A 283 -20.06 -7.48 -5.95
N VAL A 284 -19.36 -6.67 -6.75
CA VAL A 284 -19.54 -5.22 -6.79
C VAL A 284 -20.96 -4.85 -7.24
N ALA A 285 -21.49 -5.49 -8.29
CA ALA A 285 -22.85 -5.24 -8.74
C ALA A 285 -23.89 -5.53 -7.66
N LYS A 286 -23.72 -6.62 -6.88
CA LYS A 286 -24.57 -6.94 -5.74
C LYS A 286 -24.48 -5.89 -4.64
N LEU A 287 -23.26 -5.54 -4.23
CA LEU A 287 -23.04 -4.57 -3.16
C LEU A 287 -23.58 -3.18 -3.53
N ARG A 288 -23.37 -2.72 -4.77
CA ARG A 288 -23.96 -1.47 -5.26
C ARG A 288 -25.49 -1.50 -5.25
N LYS A 289 -26.10 -2.63 -5.63
CA LYS A 289 -27.55 -2.80 -5.57
C LYS A 289 -28.10 -2.70 -4.13
N GLU A 290 -27.30 -3.10 -3.16
CA GLU A 290 -27.62 -2.96 -1.74
C GLU A 290 -27.31 -1.56 -1.18
N GLY A 291 -26.77 -0.65 -2.03
CA GLY A 291 -26.48 0.74 -1.71
C GLY A 291 -25.10 0.95 -1.06
N PHE A 292 -24.17 0.00 -1.18
CA PHE A 292 -22.80 0.20 -0.70
C PHE A 292 -21.98 1.09 -1.63
N GLU A 293 -21.19 1.96 -1.02
CA GLU A 293 -20.16 2.76 -1.66
C GLU A 293 -18.77 2.25 -1.25
N PHE A 294 -17.83 2.31 -2.19
CA PHE A 294 -16.45 1.82 -2.00
C PHE A 294 -15.53 2.99 -1.70
N VAL A 295 -14.82 2.90 -0.58
CA VAL A 295 -13.89 3.91 -0.10
C VAL A 295 -12.54 3.28 0.26
N THR A 296 -11.48 4.09 0.38
CA THR A 296 -10.21 3.62 0.94
C THR A 296 -10.35 3.34 2.44
N VAL A 297 -9.38 2.60 3.01
CA VAL A 297 -9.38 2.32 4.46
C VAL A 297 -9.27 3.62 5.26
N SER A 298 -8.45 4.58 4.83
CA SER A 298 -8.33 5.87 5.52
C SER A 298 -9.64 6.67 5.48
N GLU A 299 -10.33 6.68 4.34
CA GLU A 299 -11.65 7.32 4.22
C GLU A 299 -12.69 6.61 5.09
N LEU A 300 -12.66 5.27 5.15
CA LEU A 300 -13.56 4.51 6.00
C LEU A 300 -13.34 4.83 7.48
N ILE A 301 -12.09 4.87 7.93
CA ILE A 301 -11.73 5.24 9.31
C ILE A 301 -12.16 6.67 9.64
N ALA A 302 -12.00 7.60 8.71
CA ALA A 302 -12.44 8.99 8.89
C ALA A 302 -13.97 9.14 8.95
N ALA A 303 -14.72 8.18 8.42
CA ALA A 303 -16.17 8.23 8.36
C ALA A 303 -16.89 7.71 9.62
N GLY A 304 -16.18 7.08 10.57
CA GLY A 304 -16.76 6.47 11.77
C GLY A 304 -15.78 6.11 12.87
N GLU A 305 -16.17 5.24 13.76
CA GLU A 305 -15.39 4.79 14.91
C GLU A 305 -14.74 3.43 14.60
N PRO A 306 -13.38 3.32 14.63
CA PRO A 306 -12.69 2.06 14.39
C PRO A 306 -13.06 0.99 15.43
N VAL A 307 -13.33 -0.23 14.97
CA VAL A 307 -13.53 -1.41 15.82
C VAL A 307 -12.17 -2.11 15.95
N ILE A 308 -11.54 -1.96 17.10
CA ILE A 308 -10.18 -2.42 17.39
C ILE A 308 -10.24 -3.75 18.17
N ALA A 309 -9.55 -4.76 17.65
CA ALA A 309 -9.28 -6.01 18.38
C ALA A 309 -7.91 -5.94 19.08
N PRO A 310 -7.73 -6.54 20.26
CA PRO A 310 -6.46 -6.51 20.98
C PRO A 310 -5.36 -7.36 20.33
N GLY A 311 -5.69 -8.16 19.32
CA GLY A 311 -4.78 -9.03 18.57
C GLY A 311 -5.23 -9.27 17.14
N CYS A 312 -4.43 -10.05 16.41
CA CYS A 312 -4.68 -10.38 15.02
C CYS A 312 -5.18 -11.82 14.87
N TYR A 313 -6.13 -12.02 13.99
CA TYR A 313 -6.69 -13.32 13.60
C TYR A 313 -7.38 -13.18 12.24
N ASP A 314 -7.59 -14.30 11.54
CA ASP A 314 -8.35 -14.33 10.30
C ASP A 314 -9.86 -14.19 10.60
N SER A 315 -10.49 -15.23 11.08
CA SER A 315 -11.94 -15.25 11.40
C SER A 315 -12.18 -15.32 12.91
N ARG A 316 -11.28 -15.92 13.69
CA ARG A 316 -11.39 -16.06 15.15
C ARG A 316 -10.02 -16.07 15.82
N PRO A 317 -9.91 -15.60 17.06
CA PRO A 317 -8.67 -15.62 17.81
C PRO A 317 -7.99 -16.99 17.82
N GLY A 318 -6.67 -17.02 17.52
CA GLY A 318 -5.84 -18.22 17.52
C GLY A 318 -5.81 -19.02 16.21
N ASP A 319 -6.65 -18.74 15.24
CA ASP A 319 -6.71 -19.48 13.98
C ASP A 319 -5.46 -19.31 13.10
N THR A 320 -4.70 -18.23 13.31
CA THR A 320 -3.43 -17.96 12.61
C THR A 320 -2.22 -18.67 13.25
N ASN A 321 -2.37 -19.37 14.38
CA ASN A 321 -1.28 -20.10 15.06
C ASN A 321 -0.68 -21.21 14.17
N ARG A 322 -1.44 -21.70 13.20
CA ARG A 322 -0.95 -22.66 12.19
C ARG A 322 0.27 -22.15 11.42
N TYR A 323 0.38 -20.85 11.22
CA TYR A 323 1.49 -20.24 10.48
C TYR A 323 2.81 -20.18 11.27
N ASP A 324 2.80 -20.37 12.60
CA ASP A 324 4.01 -20.45 13.42
C ASP A 324 4.81 -21.72 13.15
N ARG A 325 4.14 -22.80 12.76
CA ARG A 325 4.77 -24.11 12.49
C ARG A 325 5.42 -24.17 11.10
N VAL A 326 4.87 -23.47 10.13
CA VAL A 326 5.36 -23.47 8.74
C VAL A 326 6.73 -22.79 8.66
N VAL A 327 6.94 -21.72 9.45
CA VAL A 327 8.20 -20.95 9.44
C VAL A 327 9.30 -21.64 10.25
N ARG A 328 8.96 -22.51 11.23
CA ARG A 328 9.92 -23.18 12.12
C ARG A 328 10.60 -24.41 11.52
N ARG A 329 10.24 -24.87 10.31
CA ARG A 329 11.00 -25.94 9.65
C ARG A 329 12.18 -25.32 8.90
N PRO A 330 13.43 -25.39 9.41
CA PRO A 330 14.59 -25.18 8.57
C PRO A 330 14.56 -26.27 7.50
N ARG A 331 14.70 -25.93 6.22
CA ARG A 331 15.09 -26.92 5.24
C ARG A 331 16.35 -27.59 5.75
N PRO A 332 16.41 -28.91 5.83
CA PRO A 332 17.67 -29.57 6.07
C PRO A 332 18.63 -29.10 4.97
N LEU A 333 19.77 -28.57 5.38
CA LEU A 333 20.91 -28.41 4.48
C LEU A 333 21.14 -29.79 3.88
N GLN A 334 20.89 -29.97 2.61
CA GLN A 334 21.39 -31.09 1.86
C GLN A 334 22.92 -30.92 1.86
N THR A 335 23.59 -31.52 2.83
CA THR A 335 25.02 -31.79 2.75
C THR A 335 25.16 -32.81 1.65
N THR A 336 25.50 -32.38 0.45
CA THR A 336 26.10 -33.22 -0.56
C THR A 336 27.54 -33.45 -0.16
N GLU A 337 27.78 -34.23 0.87
CA GLU A 337 29.02 -34.92 1.05
C GLU A 337 28.98 -36.15 0.12
N THR A 338 29.47 -36.01 -1.09
CA THR A 338 29.95 -37.14 -1.87
C THR A 338 31.21 -37.65 -1.17
N PRO A 339 31.23 -38.92 -0.74
CA PRO A 339 32.48 -39.52 -0.24
C PRO A 339 33.53 -39.52 -1.37
N TRP A 340 34.64 -38.87 -1.13
CA TRP A 340 35.79 -38.92 -2.00
C TRP A 340 36.35 -40.35 -1.97
N THR A 341 36.18 -41.13 -3.04
CA THR A 341 36.89 -42.40 -3.22
C THR A 341 38.17 -42.13 -4.01
N PRO A 342 39.37 -42.47 -3.46
CA PRO A 342 40.61 -42.40 -4.24
C PRO A 342 40.61 -43.51 -5.30
N TRP A 343 40.99 -43.14 -6.51
CA TRP A 343 41.28 -44.06 -7.62
C TRP A 343 42.53 -44.86 -7.35
N PRO A 344 42.62 -46.11 -7.86
CA PRO A 344 43.75 -46.98 -7.67
C PRO A 344 45.01 -46.55 -8.43
#